data_2d02b70f69b164bd0dfe3254b8fb4bf8
#
_entry.id   2d02b70f69b164bd0dfe3254b8fb4bf8
#
_cell.length_a   1.000
_cell.length_b   1.000
_cell.length_c   1.000
_cell.angle_alpha   90.00
_cell.angle_beta   90.00
_cell.angle_gamma   90.00
#
_symmetry.space_group_name_H-M   'P 1'
#
loop_
_entity.id
_entity.type
_entity.pdbx_description
1 polymer ?
#
loop_
_entity_poly.entity_id
_entity_poly.type
_entity_poly.pdbx_seq_one_letter_code
_entity_poly.pdbx_strand_id
1 'polypeptide(L)'
;GEALKRENIAGYNCSYVAIDRPQSFDEILYILMNGTGVGFSVERQYVSELPRIAESFYPSDTTITVADSKLGWAKAYKELIGLLYIGQIPRWDMSKVRPAGAPLKTFGGRASGPEPLEALFNFSVTTFQHAAGRKLSSLECHDIVCKIAEVVVVGGVRRSALLSLSNLSDDRMRDAKSGQWWINDGQRALANNSACYTEKPDMGVFMSEWKALYDSKSGERGIFSRESAVKMASKNGRRNVKDFEFGTNPCSEIILRSREFCNLSEVVVRASDTRESLLAKVRLATILGTFQATLVNFKYVSSAWKKNCEEERLLGVSLTGIMDSKLTNGKGPTQALPALLQDLKNEAIRTNAEFAKKIGINQSV
;
A
#
# COMPACT_ATOMS: atom_id res chain seq x y z
N GLY A 1 0.49 22.58 0.49
CA GLY A 1 1.32 22.99 1.64
C GLY A 1 2.77 22.55 1.48
N GLU A 2 3.64 22.91 2.40
CA GLU A 2 5.10 22.64 2.32
C GLU A 2 5.45 21.14 2.23
N ALA A 3 4.69 20.26 2.86
CA ALA A 3 4.90 18.80 2.76
C ALA A 3 4.80 18.31 1.32
N LEU A 4 3.77 18.76 0.59
CA LEU A 4 3.57 18.38 -0.83
C LEU A 4 4.64 18.97 -1.76
N LYS A 5 5.17 20.16 -1.45
CA LYS A 5 6.31 20.72 -2.22
C LYS A 5 7.59 19.91 -2.02
N ARG A 6 7.77 19.35 -0.83
CA ARG A 6 8.95 18.56 -0.50
C ARG A 6 8.89 17.16 -1.07
N GLU A 7 7.72 16.49 -0.99
CA GLU A 7 7.49 15.15 -1.48
C GLU A 7 6.02 14.96 -1.86
N ASN A 8 5.79 14.61 -3.13
CA ASN A 8 4.43 14.46 -3.64
C ASN A 8 3.72 13.21 -3.13
N ILE A 9 4.44 12.17 -2.68
CA ILE A 9 3.85 10.95 -2.09
C ILE A 9 2.91 11.33 -0.92
N ALA A 10 3.26 12.36 -0.15
CA ALA A 10 2.43 12.83 0.97
C ALA A 10 1.01 13.31 0.56
N GLY A 11 0.76 13.47 -0.73
CA GLY A 11 -0.57 13.79 -1.26
C GLY A 11 -1.42 12.56 -1.59
N TYR A 12 -0.87 11.35 -1.50
CA TYR A 12 -1.56 10.12 -1.86
C TYR A 12 -1.93 9.30 -0.62
N ASN A 13 -3.12 8.72 -0.64
CA ASN A 13 -3.65 7.96 0.49
C ASN A 13 -3.10 6.54 0.54
N CYS A 14 -3.03 5.89 -0.61
CA CYS A 14 -2.75 4.47 -0.75
C CYS A 14 -1.89 4.17 -1.95
N SER A 15 -1.31 2.97 -1.93
CA SER A 15 -0.48 2.44 -3.01
C SER A 15 -0.55 0.93 -3.06
N TYR A 16 0.00 0.37 -4.14
CA TYR A 16 0.21 -1.07 -4.26
C TYR A 16 1.56 -1.36 -4.90
N VAL A 17 2.25 -2.43 -4.44
CA VAL A 17 3.50 -2.89 -5.00
C VAL A 17 3.64 -4.42 -4.89
N ALA A 18 4.08 -5.09 -5.94
CA ALA A 18 4.53 -6.48 -5.89
C ALA A 18 5.97 -6.56 -5.39
N ILE A 19 6.29 -7.58 -4.59
CA ILE A 19 7.65 -7.83 -4.11
C ILE A 19 8.38 -8.67 -5.16
N ASP A 20 8.86 -8.01 -6.19
CA ASP A 20 9.53 -8.62 -7.35
C ASP A 20 11.01 -8.24 -7.48
N ARG A 21 11.50 -7.34 -6.63
CA ARG A 21 12.88 -6.87 -6.62
C ARG A 21 13.29 -6.34 -5.23
N PRO A 22 14.59 -6.34 -4.91
CA PRO A 22 15.09 -5.88 -3.60
C PRO A 22 14.64 -4.47 -3.22
N GLN A 23 14.57 -3.55 -4.20
CA GLN A 23 14.15 -2.16 -3.99
C GLN A 23 12.71 -2.03 -3.51
N SER A 24 11.86 -3.04 -3.67
CA SER A 24 10.48 -3.00 -3.15
C SER A 24 10.45 -2.76 -1.64
N PHE A 25 11.42 -3.28 -0.88
CA PHE A 25 11.47 -3.13 0.57
C PHE A 25 11.77 -1.70 1.02
N ASP A 26 12.77 -1.06 0.43
CA ASP A 26 13.13 0.32 0.79
C ASP A 26 12.14 1.35 0.24
N GLU A 27 11.53 1.08 -0.92
CA GLU A 27 10.42 1.89 -1.45
C GLU A 27 9.21 1.85 -0.50
N ILE A 28 8.83 0.67 0.03
CA ILE A 28 7.74 0.51 1.02
C ILE A 28 8.05 1.32 2.28
N LEU A 29 9.26 1.21 2.84
CA LEU A 29 9.68 1.99 4.01
C LEU A 29 9.48 3.49 3.74
N TYR A 30 9.95 3.98 2.60
CA TYR A 30 9.85 5.39 2.24
C TYR A 30 8.40 5.86 2.07
N ILE A 31 7.57 5.05 1.40
CA ILE A 31 6.14 5.33 1.17
C ILE A 31 5.38 5.39 2.49
N LEU A 32 5.55 4.40 3.36
CA LEU A 32 4.91 4.38 4.68
C LEU A 32 5.33 5.56 5.56
N MET A 33 6.61 5.95 5.54
CA MET A 33 7.09 7.14 6.26
C MET A 33 6.51 8.45 5.72
N ASN A 34 6.00 8.47 4.48
CA ASN A 34 5.27 9.61 3.93
C ASN A 34 3.78 9.59 4.26
N GLY A 35 3.32 8.59 5.01
CA GLY A 35 1.94 8.50 5.50
C GLY A 35 0.99 7.79 4.54
N THR A 36 1.49 7.19 3.47
CA THR A 36 0.70 6.46 2.48
C THR A 36 0.61 4.99 2.85
N GLY A 37 -0.59 4.40 2.83
CA GLY A 37 -0.81 2.98 3.06
C GLY A 37 -0.34 2.14 1.86
N VAL A 38 0.06 0.89 2.10
CA VAL A 38 0.63 0.01 1.07
C VAL A 38 -0.10 -1.34 1.05
N GLY A 39 -0.76 -1.65 -0.07
CA GLY A 39 -1.04 -3.03 -0.43
C GLY A 39 0.21 -3.64 -1.07
N PHE A 40 0.52 -4.88 -0.78
CA PHE A 40 1.65 -5.54 -1.40
C PHE A 40 1.34 -7.00 -1.72
N SER A 41 2.07 -7.56 -2.69
CA SER A 41 1.93 -8.97 -3.04
C SER A 41 3.23 -9.73 -2.81
N VAL A 42 3.08 -10.87 -2.15
CA VAL A 42 4.13 -11.89 -1.97
C VAL A 42 3.79 -13.17 -2.74
N GLU A 43 2.99 -13.06 -3.79
CA GLU A 43 2.66 -14.18 -4.67
C GLU A 43 3.92 -14.72 -5.35
N ARG A 44 3.95 -16.03 -5.60
CA ARG A 44 5.15 -16.72 -6.11
C ARG A 44 5.69 -16.15 -7.41
N GLN A 45 4.80 -15.72 -8.33
CA GLN A 45 5.22 -15.15 -9.60
C GLN A 45 6.08 -13.89 -9.41
N TYR A 46 5.89 -13.13 -8.34
CA TYR A 46 6.69 -11.95 -8.03
C TYR A 46 7.92 -12.29 -7.19
N VAL A 47 7.74 -13.03 -6.10
CA VAL A 47 8.86 -13.38 -5.20
C VAL A 47 9.92 -14.22 -5.92
N SER A 48 9.52 -15.01 -6.93
CA SER A 48 10.46 -15.77 -7.76
C SER A 48 11.39 -14.91 -8.62
N GLU A 49 11.07 -13.62 -8.84
CA GLU A 49 11.95 -12.67 -9.54
C GLU A 49 13.06 -12.13 -8.65
N LEU A 50 12.94 -12.25 -7.32
CA LEU A 50 14.00 -11.84 -6.40
C LEU A 50 15.30 -12.62 -6.66
N PRO A 51 16.45 -11.98 -6.50
CA PRO A 51 17.73 -12.67 -6.65
C PRO A 51 17.91 -13.74 -5.55
N ARG A 52 18.76 -14.73 -5.86
CA ARG A 52 19.23 -15.69 -4.87
C ARG A 52 20.16 -15.01 -3.89
N ILE A 53 20.03 -15.35 -2.62
CA ILE A 53 20.89 -14.87 -1.54
C ILE A 53 22.21 -15.66 -1.57
N ALA A 54 23.30 -15.01 -1.21
CA ALA A 54 24.60 -15.66 -1.07
C ALA A 54 24.56 -16.88 -0.13
N GLU A 55 25.39 -17.86 -0.39
CA GLU A 55 25.45 -19.11 0.41
C GLU A 55 26.07 -18.91 1.78
N SER A 56 26.91 -17.89 1.93
CA SER A 56 27.62 -17.59 3.17
C SER A 56 27.59 -16.10 3.47
N PHE A 57 27.65 -15.79 4.75
CA PHE A 57 27.65 -14.41 5.25
C PHE A 57 28.96 -14.09 5.98
N TYR A 58 29.52 -12.92 5.71
CA TYR A 58 30.77 -12.43 6.30
C TYR A 58 30.59 -11.02 6.83
N PRO A 59 31.22 -10.68 7.96
CA PRO A 59 31.32 -9.28 8.38
C PRO A 59 31.96 -8.44 7.29
N SER A 60 31.37 -7.29 7.01
CA SER A 60 31.91 -6.31 6.04
C SER A 60 32.63 -5.18 6.78
N ASP A 61 33.63 -4.59 6.13
CA ASP A 61 34.27 -3.34 6.60
C ASP A 61 33.38 -2.11 6.36
N THR A 62 32.29 -2.27 5.61
CA THR A 62 31.34 -1.19 5.33
C THR A 62 30.60 -0.78 6.60
N THR A 63 30.52 0.53 6.85
CA THR A 63 29.68 1.12 7.90
C THR A 63 28.61 1.99 7.26
N ILE A 64 27.35 1.60 7.42
CA ILE A 64 26.20 2.37 6.95
C ILE A 64 25.93 3.50 7.94
N THR A 65 26.16 4.75 7.53
CA THR A 65 25.82 5.92 8.36
C THR A 65 24.39 6.38 8.05
N VAL A 66 23.53 6.33 9.05
CA VAL A 66 22.10 6.67 8.90
C VAL A 66 21.88 8.16 9.11
N ALA A 67 21.42 8.86 8.07
CA ALA A 67 21.04 10.26 8.20
C ALA A 67 19.65 10.42 8.84
N ASP A 68 19.46 11.47 9.66
CA ASP A 68 18.22 11.77 10.38
C ASP A 68 17.11 12.33 9.47
N SER A 69 16.66 11.52 8.52
CA SER A 69 15.59 11.86 7.59
C SER A 69 14.93 10.61 7.01
N LYS A 70 13.69 10.72 6.53
CA LYS A 70 12.99 9.64 5.82
C LYS A 70 13.83 9.08 4.66
N LEU A 71 14.42 9.98 3.88
CA LEU A 71 15.30 9.62 2.77
C LEU A 71 16.57 8.91 3.25
N GLY A 72 17.15 9.37 4.36
CA GLY A 72 18.34 8.76 4.97
C GLY A 72 18.06 7.34 5.44
N TRP A 73 16.93 7.10 6.09
CA TRP A 73 16.51 5.79 6.56
C TRP A 73 16.28 4.82 5.39
N ALA A 74 15.54 5.27 4.35
CA ALA A 74 15.30 4.45 3.17
C ALA A 74 16.58 4.10 2.42
N LYS A 75 17.51 5.06 2.25
CA LYS A 75 18.83 4.81 1.62
C LYS A 75 19.68 3.84 2.42
N ALA A 76 19.73 4.00 3.75
CA ALA A 76 20.47 3.10 4.62
C ALA A 76 19.91 1.67 4.57
N TYR A 77 18.58 1.53 4.55
CA TYR A 77 17.94 0.23 4.43
C TYR A 77 18.17 -0.41 3.04
N LYS A 78 18.13 0.37 1.97
CA LYS A 78 18.49 -0.08 0.62
C LYS A 78 19.92 -0.61 0.56
N GLU A 79 20.88 0.09 1.17
CA GLU A 79 22.27 -0.32 1.23
C GLU A 79 22.42 -1.63 2.01
N LEU A 80 21.76 -1.76 3.17
CA LEU A 80 21.74 -2.99 3.96
C LEU A 80 21.22 -4.18 3.12
N ILE A 81 20.05 -4.05 2.52
CA ILE A 81 19.46 -5.13 1.70
C ILE A 81 20.38 -5.52 0.55
N GLY A 82 21.00 -4.55 -0.13
CA GLY A 82 21.96 -4.82 -1.20
C GLY A 82 23.16 -5.63 -0.73
N LEU A 83 23.75 -5.28 0.42
CA LEU A 83 24.88 -6.00 1.01
C LEU A 83 24.49 -7.40 1.48
N LEU A 84 23.30 -7.57 2.06
CA LEU A 84 22.80 -8.88 2.51
C LEU A 84 22.61 -9.85 1.33
N TYR A 85 22.16 -9.40 0.17
CA TYR A 85 22.05 -10.26 -1.01
C TYR A 85 23.38 -10.83 -1.48
N ILE A 86 24.49 -10.11 -1.27
CA ILE A 86 25.84 -10.57 -1.62
C ILE A 86 26.60 -11.18 -0.43
N GLY A 87 25.91 -11.47 0.68
CA GLY A 87 26.46 -12.15 1.85
C GLY A 87 27.32 -11.26 2.76
N GLN A 88 27.21 -9.95 2.65
CA GLN A 88 27.95 -9.03 3.50
C GLN A 88 27.07 -8.49 4.63
N ILE A 89 27.57 -8.57 5.87
CA ILE A 89 26.94 -8.01 7.07
C ILE A 89 27.69 -6.73 7.44
N PRO A 90 27.15 -5.54 7.12
CA PRO A 90 27.79 -4.27 7.45
C PRO A 90 27.65 -3.94 8.95
N ARG A 91 28.48 -3.01 9.40
CA ARG A 91 28.22 -2.25 10.62
C ARG A 91 27.30 -1.08 10.28
N TRP A 92 26.62 -0.51 11.28
CA TRP A 92 25.83 0.72 11.10
C TRP A 92 26.08 1.72 12.21
N ASP A 93 26.01 3.00 11.83
CA ASP A 93 26.14 4.14 12.72
C ASP A 93 24.85 4.95 12.70
N MET A 94 24.12 4.91 13.81
CA MET A 94 22.86 5.64 14.00
C MET A 94 23.02 6.89 14.89
N SER A 95 24.26 7.31 15.19
CA SER A 95 24.54 8.43 16.08
C SER A 95 23.95 9.76 15.62
N LYS A 96 23.69 9.90 14.32
CA LYS A 96 23.04 11.09 13.73
C LYS A 96 21.52 11.09 13.84
N VAL A 97 20.90 9.95 14.16
CA VAL A 97 19.44 9.86 14.31
C VAL A 97 19.04 10.50 15.64
N ARG A 98 18.05 11.39 15.56
CA ARG A 98 17.54 12.07 16.76
C ARG A 98 17.04 11.10 17.82
N PRO A 99 17.20 11.42 19.11
CA PRO A 99 16.76 10.54 20.18
C PRO A 99 15.22 10.44 20.26
N ALA A 100 14.75 9.37 20.91
CA ALA A 100 13.35 9.19 21.21
C ALA A 100 12.77 10.40 21.97
N GLY A 101 11.54 10.77 21.65
CA GLY A 101 10.85 11.90 22.26
C GLY A 101 11.13 13.27 21.63
N ALA A 102 12.12 13.41 20.76
CA ALA A 102 12.39 14.65 20.04
C ALA A 102 11.18 15.07 19.14
N PRO A 103 10.85 16.36 19.02
CA PRO A 103 9.69 16.80 18.26
C PRO A 103 9.87 16.56 16.74
N LEU A 104 8.79 16.09 16.08
CA LEU A 104 8.73 15.95 14.64
C LEU A 104 8.22 17.24 13.98
N LYS A 105 8.99 17.80 13.04
CA LYS A 105 8.69 19.11 12.43
C LYS A 105 7.60 19.07 11.35
N THR A 106 7.33 17.92 10.74
CA THR A 106 6.51 17.85 9.52
C THR A 106 5.08 17.41 9.79
N PHE A 107 4.89 16.39 10.62
CA PHE A 107 3.57 15.80 10.90
C PHE A 107 3.11 15.99 12.36
N GLY A 108 3.92 16.65 13.17
CA GLY A 108 3.73 16.67 14.61
C GLY A 108 4.10 15.32 15.26
N GLY A 109 3.93 15.20 16.57
CA GLY A 109 4.32 14.01 17.32
C GLY A 109 5.80 13.99 17.72
N ARG A 110 6.26 12.84 18.18
CA ARG A 110 7.60 12.65 18.72
C ARG A 110 8.35 11.55 17.98
N ALA A 111 9.66 11.70 17.86
CA ALA A 111 10.55 10.71 17.24
C ALA A 111 10.60 9.43 18.07
N SER A 112 10.77 8.30 17.38
CA SER A 112 10.97 6.98 18.01
C SER A 112 12.39 6.74 18.54
N GLY A 113 13.35 7.52 18.09
CA GLY A 113 14.77 7.18 18.24
C GLY A 113 15.28 6.22 17.17
N PRO A 114 16.54 5.79 17.26
CA PRO A 114 17.16 4.87 16.30
C PRO A 114 16.74 3.40 16.52
N GLU A 115 16.31 3.03 17.72
CA GLU A 115 16.11 1.63 18.14
C GLU A 115 15.15 0.83 17.22
N PRO A 116 14.02 1.37 16.75
CA PRO A 116 13.14 0.63 15.85
C PRO A 116 13.79 0.31 14.49
N LEU A 117 14.59 1.24 13.96
CA LEU A 117 15.31 1.03 12.71
C LEU A 117 16.44 -0.01 12.90
N GLU A 118 17.12 0.04 14.02
CA GLU A 118 18.14 -0.96 14.38
C GLU A 118 17.51 -2.35 14.53
N ALA A 119 16.33 -2.45 15.14
CA ALA A 119 15.58 -3.69 15.22
C ALA A 119 15.19 -4.24 13.84
N LEU A 120 14.83 -3.37 12.88
CA LEU A 120 14.59 -3.77 11.49
C LEU A 120 15.87 -4.29 10.83
N PHE A 121 17.01 -3.64 11.03
CA PHE A 121 18.29 -4.07 10.48
C PHE A 121 18.68 -5.46 10.98
N ASN A 122 18.63 -5.67 12.30
CA ASN A 122 18.89 -6.96 12.91
C ASN A 122 17.94 -8.06 12.43
N PHE A 123 16.65 -7.76 12.35
CA PHE A 123 15.63 -8.68 11.83
C PHE A 123 15.95 -9.08 10.37
N SER A 124 16.31 -8.12 9.53
CA SER A 124 16.65 -8.37 8.14
C SER A 124 17.90 -9.25 8.01
N VAL A 125 18.96 -8.96 8.79
CA VAL A 125 20.20 -9.78 8.81
C VAL A 125 19.84 -11.22 9.16
N THR A 126 19.10 -11.45 10.24
CA THR A 126 18.70 -12.80 10.68
C THR A 126 17.88 -13.52 9.61
N THR A 127 16.90 -12.84 9.01
CA THR A 127 16.05 -13.43 7.97
C THR A 127 16.87 -13.83 6.74
N PHE A 128 17.80 -12.98 6.30
CA PHE A 128 18.67 -13.28 5.16
C PHE A 128 19.65 -14.42 5.46
N GLN A 129 20.21 -14.49 6.65
CA GLN A 129 21.06 -15.61 7.07
C GLN A 129 20.29 -16.95 7.06
N HIS A 130 19.04 -16.98 7.52
CA HIS A 130 18.19 -18.17 7.44
C HIS A 130 17.83 -18.55 5.99
N ALA A 131 17.86 -17.60 5.08
CA ALA A 131 17.60 -17.81 3.66
C ALA A 131 18.87 -18.02 2.81
N ALA A 132 20.05 -18.21 3.45
CA ALA A 132 21.32 -18.40 2.75
C ALA A 132 21.23 -19.48 1.66
N GLY A 133 21.79 -19.18 0.48
CA GLY A 133 21.81 -20.08 -0.66
C GLY A 133 20.48 -20.33 -1.36
N ARG A 134 19.42 -19.61 -1.03
CA ARG A 134 18.11 -19.68 -1.71
C ARG A 134 17.49 -18.27 -1.88
N LYS A 135 16.34 -18.22 -2.50
CA LYS A 135 15.53 -17.00 -2.53
C LYS A 135 14.70 -16.84 -1.24
N LEU A 136 14.32 -15.61 -0.92
CA LEU A 136 13.34 -15.37 0.13
C LEU A 136 12.01 -16.05 -0.22
N SER A 137 11.37 -16.64 0.76
CA SER A 137 10.01 -17.18 0.64
C SER A 137 8.96 -16.06 0.73
N SER A 138 7.72 -16.37 0.35
CA SER A 138 6.57 -15.46 0.49
C SER A 138 6.41 -14.97 1.93
N LEU A 139 6.52 -15.86 2.91
CA LEU A 139 6.38 -15.53 4.32
C LEU A 139 7.53 -14.65 4.84
N GLU A 140 8.77 -14.92 4.43
CA GLU A 140 9.92 -14.07 4.79
C GLU A 140 9.79 -12.66 4.21
N CYS A 141 9.35 -12.55 2.95
CA CYS A 141 9.04 -11.24 2.35
C CYS A 141 7.93 -10.51 3.11
N HIS A 142 6.87 -11.22 3.46
CA HIS A 142 5.77 -10.69 4.27
C HIS A 142 6.26 -10.17 5.63
N ASP A 143 7.05 -10.97 6.34
CA ASP A 143 7.55 -10.64 7.67
C ASP A 143 8.49 -9.43 7.65
N ILE A 144 9.34 -9.30 6.62
CA ILE A 144 10.18 -8.11 6.40
C ILE A 144 9.29 -6.87 6.21
N VAL A 145 8.26 -6.93 5.37
CA VAL A 145 7.35 -5.79 5.13
C VAL A 145 6.59 -5.41 6.39
N CYS A 146 6.12 -6.40 7.16
CA CYS A 146 5.50 -6.14 8.47
C CYS A 146 6.47 -5.48 9.45
N LYS A 147 7.74 -5.92 9.48
CA LYS A 147 8.77 -5.30 10.33
C LYS A 147 9.10 -3.87 9.91
N ILE A 148 9.10 -3.57 8.60
CA ILE A 148 9.19 -2.20 8.07
C ILE A 148 8.05 -1.33 8.61
N ALA A 149 6.83 -1.84 8.59
CA ALA A 149 5.66 -1.11 9.09
C ALA A 149 5.73 -0.82 10.59
N GLU A 150 6.27 -1.75 11.38
CA GLU A 150 6.49 -1.55 12.82
C GLU A 150 7.37 -0.33 13.10
N VAL A 151 8.45 -0.15 12.35
CA VAL A 151 9.32 1.04 12.45
C VAL A 151 8.53 2.33 12.27
N VAL A 152 7.63 2.36 11.29
CA VAL A 152 6.83 3.55 10.95
C VAL A 152 5.77 3.85 12.01
N VAL A 153 5.13 2.82 12.57
CA VAL A 153 4.11 2.96 13.63
C VAL A 153 4.74 3.51 14.90
N VAL A 154 5.85 2.94 15.34
CA VAL A 154 6.58 3.40 16.52
C VAL A 154 7.12 4.81 16.31
N GLY A 155 7.49 5.17 15.09
CA GLY A 155 7.90 6.53 14.71
C GLY A 155 6.82 7.60 14.78
N GLY A 156 5.60 7.25 15.17
CA GLY A 156 4.51 8.21 15.40
C GLY A 156 3.99 8.94 14.16
N VAL A 157 4.39 8.52 12.96
CA VAL A 157 4.03 9.20 11.71
C VAL A 157 2.58 8.88 11.31
N ARG A 158 2.16 7.64 11.43
CA ARG A 158 0.80 7.13 11.16
C ARG A 158 0.69 5.71 11.67
N ARG A 159 -0.53 5.23 11.93
CA ARG A 159 -0.79 3.79 11.98
C ARG A 159 -0.48 3.23 10.60
N SER A 160 0.42 2.24 10.53
CA SER A 160 0.72 1.56 9.30
C SER A 160 -0.53 0.84 8.79
N ALA A 161 -0.87 1.06 7.52
CA ALA A 161 -1.93 0.34 6.86
C ALA A 161 -1.29 -0.53 5.79
N LEU A 162 -1.31 -1.85 5.99
CA LEU A 162 -0.81 -2.86 5.07
C LEU A 162 -1.88 -3.88 4.73
N LEU A 163 -1.85 -4.35 3.49
CA LEU A 163 -2.57 -5.54 3.06
C LEU A 163 -1.63 -6.40 2.22
N SER A 164 -1.51 -7.67 2.59
CA SER A 164 -0.69 -8.66 1.89
C SER A 164 -1.56 -9.55 1.01
N LEU A 165 -1.20 -9.67 -0.26
CA LEU A 165 -1.76 -10.65 -1.19
C LEU A 165 -0.80 -11.83 -1.31
N SER A 166 -1.35 -13.05 -1.28
CA SER A 166 -0.61 -14.31 -1.46
C SER A 166 -1.40 -15.29 -2.31
N ASN A 167 -0.73 -16.26 -2.91
CA ASN A 167 -1.42 -17.30 -3.68
C ASN A 167 -2.37 -18.09 -2.79
N LEU A 168 -3.52 -18.49 -3.33
CA LEU A 168 -4.48 -19.35 -2.63
C LEU A 168 -3.84 -20.67 -2.16
N SER A 169 -2.90 -21.20 -2.94
CA SER A 169 -2.15 -22.44 -2.65
C SER A 169 -0.92 -22.24 -1.74
N ASP A 170 -0.75 -21.07 -1.13
CA ASP A 170 0.36 -20.83 -0.20
C ASP A 170 -0.05 -21.14 1.23
N ASP A 171 0.26 -22.37 1.68
CA ASP A 171 -0.08 -22.86 3.01
C ASP A 171 0.63 -22.07 4.12
N ARG A 172 1.88 -21.65 3.89
CA ARG A 172 2.61 -20.82 4.87
C ARG A 172 1.92 -19.50 5.13
N MET A 173 1.42 -18.87 4.07
CA MET A 173 0.67 -17.62 4.21
C MET A 173 -0.74 -17.85 4.77
N ARG A 174 -1.37 -19.00 4.49
CA ARG A 174 -2.64 -19.39 5.11
C ARG A 174 -2.50 -19.49 6.64
N ASP A 175 -1.41 -20.10 7.09
CA ASP A 175 -1.17 -20.42 8.50
C ASP A 175 -0.35 -19.34 9.23
N ALA A 176 0.03 -18.24 8.54
CA ALA A 176 0.91 -17.21 9.09
C ALA A 176 0.42 -16.60 10.42
N LYS A 177 -0.90 -16.59 10.63
CA LYS A 177 -1.54 -16.10 11.87
C LYS A 177 -2.36 -17.21 12.56
N SER A 178 -1.81 -18.42 12.56
CA SER A 178 -2.37 -19.55 13.31
C SER A 178 -1.67 -19.74 14.66
N GLY A 179 -2.37 -20.32 15.63
CA GLY A 179 -1.82 -20.55 16.96
C GLY A 179 -1.49 -19.25 17.71
N GLN A 180 -0.40 -19.26 18.44
CA GLN A 180 0.06 -18.12 19.25
C GLN A 180 1.11 -17.26 18.51
N TRP A 181 0.87 -16.99 17.22
CA TRP A 181 1.79 -16.24 16.34
C TRP A 181 2.23 -14.88 16.92
N TRP A 182 1.39 -14.22 17.71
CA TRP A 182 1.69 -12.90 18.29
C TRP A 182 2.84 -12.92 19.31
N ILE A 183 3.25 -14.09 19.81
CA ILE A 183 4.37 -14.21 20.75
C ILE A 183 5.71 -14.06 20.00
N ASN A 184 5.88 -14.76 18.88
CA ASN A 184 7.14 -14.80 18.14
C ASN A 184 7.16 -13.89 16.92
N ASP A 185 6.00 -13.67 16.29
CA ASP A 185 5.83 -12.99 15.02
C ASP A 185 4.85 -11.80 15.12
N GLY A 186 4.90 -11.07 16.24
CA GLY A 186 3.96 -9.99 16.56
C GLY A 186 3.85 -8.89 15.50
N GLN A 187 4.91 -8.66 14.69
CA GLN A 187 4.90 -7.73 13.55
C GLN A 187 3.82 -8.08 12.52
N ARG A 188 3.41 -9.34 12.40
CA ARG A 188 2.34 -9.77 11.46
C ARG A 188 0.99 -9.11 11.74
N ALA A 189 0.78 -8.59 12.95
CA ALA A 189 -0.41 -7.81 13.30
C ALA A 189 -0.58 -6.53 12.45
N LEU A 190 0.48 -6.06 11.80
CA LEU A 190 0.48 -4.81 11.04
C LEU A 190 -0.05 -4.95 9.61
N ALA A 191 -0.23 -6.17 9.10
CA ALA A 191 -0.81 -6.43 7.79
C ALA A 191 -2.08 -7.25 7.90
N ASN A 192 -3.12 -6.89 7.14
CA ASN A 192 -4.21 -7.80 6.82
C ASN A 192 -3.74 -8.76 5.73
N ASN A 193 -4.05 -10.03 5.84
CA ASN A 193 -3.67 -11.04 4.86
C ASN A 193 -4.87 -11.46 4.02
N SER A 194 -4.71 -11.51 2.70
CA SER A 194 -5.74 -11.96 1.77
C SER A 194 -5.17 -12.96 0.76
N ALA A 195 -5.97 -13.97 0.44
CA ALA A 195 -5.69 -14.88 -0.66
C ALA A 195 -6.13 -14.24 -1.97
N CYS A 196 -5.28 -14.29 -3.01
CA CYS A 196 -5.59 -13.79 -4.33
C CYS A 196 -6.21 -14.90 -5.19
N TYR A 197 -7.44 -14.66 -5.63
CA TYR A 197 -8.20 -15.56 -6.52
C TYR A 197 -8.06 -15.04 -7.96
N THR A 198 -7.34 -15.76 -8.78
CA THR A 198 -7.14 -15.44 -10.22
C THR A 198 -8.26 -15.98 -11.10
N GLU A 199 -8.96 -16.98 -10.58
CA GLU A 199 -10.11 -17.65 -11.22
C GLU A 199 -11.08 -18.15 -10.13
N LYS A 200 -12.23 -18.67 -10.53
CA LYS A 200 -13.13 -19.36 -9.62
C LYS A 200 -12.46 -20.62 -9.08
N PRO A 201 -12.22 -20.74 -7.77
CA PRO A 201 -11.53 -21.90 -7.22
C PRO A 201 -12.40 -23.16 -7.28
N ASP A 202 -11.75 -24.32 -7.28
CA ASP A 202 -12.38 -25.58 -6.96
C ASP A 202 -13.05 -25.54 -5.58
N MET A 203 -14.18 -26.23 -5.41
CA MET A 203 -14.95 -26.24 -4.16
C MET A 203 -14.13 -26.77 -2.98
N GLY A 204 -13.32 -27.81 -3.20
CA GLY A 204 -12.49 -28.40 -2.15
C GLY A 204 -11.41 -27.42 -1.65
N VAL A 205 -10.77 -26.72 -2.56
CA VAL A 205 -9.77 -25.67 -2.25
C VAL A 205 -10.43 -24.52 -1.51
N PHE A 206 -11.61 -24.05 -1.98
CA PHE A 206 -12.35 -22.99 -1.31
C PHE A 206 -12.76 -23.37 0.11
N MET A 207 -13.28 -24.58 0.29
CA MET A 207 -13.70 -25.07 1.63
C MET A 207 -12.52 -25.26 2.57
N SER A 208 -11.34 -25.65 2.06
CA SER A 208 -10.12 -25.74 2.86
C SER A 208 -9.67 -24.37 3.37
N GLU A 209 -9.72 -23.36 2.52
CA GLU A 209 -9.42 -21.97 2.91
C GLU A 209 -10.43 -21.43 3.91
N TRP A 210 -11.72 -21.68 3.68
CA TRP A 210 -12.79 -21.30 4.60
C TRP A 210 -12.64 -21.96 5.97
N LYS A 211 -12.27 -23.25 5.99
CA LYS A 211 -12.00 -23.96 7.23
C LYS A 211 -10.81 -23.38 7.99
N ALA A 212 -9.72 -23.07 7.31
CA ALA A 212 -8.54 -22.44 7.92
C ALA A 212 -8.90 -21.07 8.53
N LEU A 213 -9.69 -20.26 7.82
CA LEU A 213 -10.22 -18.97 8.31
C LEU A 213 -11.04 -19.17 9.60
N TYR A 214 -11.93 -20.16 9.63
CA TYR A 214 -12.75 -20.46 10.78
C TYR A 214 -11.93 -20.95 11.97
N ASP A 215 -11.00 -21.87 11.74
CA ASP A 215 -10.18 -22.49 12.79
C ASP A 215 -9.20 -21.50 13.41
N SER A 216 -8.61 -20.60 12.61
CA SER A 216 -7.65 -19.60 13.08
C SER A 216 -8.27 -18.56 14.02
N LYS A 217 -9.57 -18.31 13.88
CA LYS A 217 -10.34 -17.27 14.61
C LYS A 217 -9.74 -15.86 14.48
N SER A 218 -8.81 -15.65 13.55
CA SER A 218 -8.16 -14.36 13.31
C SER A 218 -8.93 -13.46 12.35
N GLY A 219 -9.93 -14.01 11.63
CA GLY A 219 -10.62 -13.30 10.56
C GLY A 219 -9.84 -13.23 9.25
N GLU A 220 -8.75 -13.96 9.12
CA GLU A 220 -7.86 -13.99 7.96
C GLU A 220 -7.57 -15.43 7.51
N ARG A 221 -7.29 -15.66 6.22
CA ARG A 221 -7.09 -14.70 5.14
C ARG A 221 -8.43 -14.21 4.58
N GLY A 222 -8.47 -12.94 4.18
CA GLY A 222 -9.54 -12.40 3.36
C GLY A 222 -9.47 -12.89 1.91
N ILE A 223 -10.42 -12.44 1.07
CA ILE A 223 -10.53 -12.80 -0.35
C ILE A 223 -10.32 -11.56 -1.21
N PHE A 224 -9.32 -11.61 -2.10
CA PHE A 224 -9.18 -10.65 -3.19
C PHE A 224 -9.36 -11.37 -4.53
N SER A 225 -10.44 -11.06 -5.26
CA SER A 225 -10.69 -11.65 -6.58
C SER A 225 -10.08 -10.76 -7.67
N ARG A 226 -8.93 -11.17 -8.20
CA ARG A 226 -8.29 -10.50 -9.35
C ARG A 226 -9.15 -10.60 -10.60
N GLU A 227 -9.83 -11.73 -10.80
CA GLU A 227 -10.77 -11.89 -11.90
C GLU A 227 -11.88 -10.83 -11.87
N SER A 228 -12.50 -10.61 -10.70
CA SER A 228 -13.51 -9.57 -10.53
C SER A 228 -12.93 -8.17 -10.68
N ALA A 229 -11.71 -7.94 -10.19
CA ALA A 229 -11.00 -6.67 -10.35
C ALA A 229 -10.76 -6.35 -11.83
N VAL A 230 -10.32 -7.32 -12.64
CA VAL A 230 -10.15 -7.16 -14.09
C VAL A 230 -11.48 -6.88 -14.78
N LYS A 231 -12.55 -7.61 -14.44
CA LYS A 231 -13.90 -7.36 -14.98
C LYS A 231 -14.38 -5.94 -14.68
N MET A 232 -14.16 -5.47 -13.46
CA MET A 232 -14.55 -4.10 -13.07
C MET A 232 -13.67 -3.03 -13.74
N ALA A 233 -12.36 -3.26 -13.82
CA ALA A 233 -11.44 -2.34 -14.47
C ALA A 233 -11.70 -2.20 -15.97
N SER A 234 -12.14 -3.27 -16.63
CA SER A 234 -12.45 -3.26 -18.07
C SER A 234 -13.80 -2.62 -18.42
N LYS A 235 -14.70 -2.47 -17.44
CA LYS A 235 -16.10 -2.07 -17.66
C LYS A 235 -16.28 -0.74 -18.43
N ASN A 236 -15.38 0.20 -18.23
CA ASN A 236 -15.45 1.52 -18.86
C ASN A 236 -14.62 1.65 -20.14
N GLY A 237 -13.87 0.60 -20.52
CA GLY A 237 -13.01 0.60 -21.72
C GLY A 237 -11.84 1.58 -21.71
N ARG A 238 -11.60 2.27 -20.59
CA ARG A 238 -10.54 3.27 -20.47
C ARG A 238 -9.23 2.73 -19.91
N ARG A 239 -9.26 1.59 -19.22
CA ARG A 239 -8.13 1.03 -18.52
C ARG A 239 -7.52 -0.14 -19.30
N ASN A 240 -6.19 -0.16 -19.42
CA ASN A 240 -5.49 -1.30 -19.97
C ASN A 240 -5.47 -2.44 -18.96
N VAL A 241 -6.25 -3.49 -19.22
CA VAL A 241 -6.37 -4.67 -18.35
C VAL A 241 -5.62 -5.89 -18.88
N LYS A 242 -5.01 -5.80 -20.07
CA LYS A 242 -4.34 -6.95 -20.71
C LYS A 242 -2.89 -7.10 -20.28
N ASP A 243 -2.21 -5.96 -20.09
CA ASP A 243 -0.76 -5.94 -19.88
C ASP A 243 -0.39 -5.80 -18.39
N PHE A 244 -1.39 -5.76 -17.49
CA PHE A 244 -1.15 -5.54 -16.07
C PHE A 244 -1.91 -6.54 -15.20
N GLU A 245 -1.19 -7.11 -14.23
CA GLU A 245 -1.80 -7.78 -13.10
C GLU A 245 -2.11 -6.75 -12.01
N PHE A 246 -3.36 -6.71 -11.59
CA PHE A 246 -3.82 -5.78 -10.57
C PHE A 246 -3.72 -6.37 -9.17
N GLY A 247 -3.37 -5.50 -8.23
CA GLY A 247 -3.55 -5.70 -6.82
C GLY A 247 -4.49 -4.63 -6.25
N THR A 248 -4.35 -4.36 -4.98
CA THR A 248 -5.24 -3.44 -4.27
C THR A 248 -4.51 -2.66 -3.18
N ASN A 249 -5.11 -1.55 -2.77
CA ASN A 249 -4.70 -0.78 -1.60
C ASN A 249 -5.01 -1.53 -0.28
N PRO A 250 -4.57 -1.04 0.89
CA PRO A 250 -4.77 -1.73 2.17
C PRO A 250 -6.22 -2.05 2.54
N CYS A 251 -7.18 -1.24 2.09
CA CYS A 251 -8.61 -1.44 2.39
C CYS A 251 -9.36 -2.22 1.31
N SER A 252 -8.69 -2.63 0.24
CA SER A 252 -9.19 -3.45 -0.87
C SER A 252 -10.30 -2.82 -1.75
N GLU A 253 -10.51 -1.51 -1.66
CA GLU A 253 -11.53 -0.82 -2.47
C GLU A 253 -10.99 -0.27 -3.80
N ILE A 254 -9.66 -0.20 -3.98
CA ILE A 254 -9.05 0.41 -5.16
C ILE A 254 -8.19 -0.60 -5.91
N ILE A 255 -8.48 -0.78 -7.19
CA ILE A 255 -7.72 -1.65 -8.09
C ILE A 255 -6.49 -0.87 -8.58
N LEU A 256 -5.29 -1.38 -8.32
CA LEU A 256 -4.02 -0.73 -8.60
C LEU A 256 -3.08 -1.62 -9.42
N ARG A 257 -2.30 -1.00 -10.30
CA ARG A 257 -1.10 -1.63 -10.88
C ARG A 257 0.00 -1.72 -9.83
N SER A 258 0.93 -2.64 -10.00
CA SER A 258 2.15 -2.61 -9.19
C SER A 258 2.92 -1.31 -9.43
N ARG A 259 3.33 -0.65 -8.34
CA ARG A 259 3.96 0.68 -8.34
C ARG A 259 3.01 1.77 -8.82
N GLU A 260 1.89 1.87 -8.12
CA GLU A 260 0.90 2.89 -8.39
C GLU A 260 0.34 3.48 -7.09
N PHE A 261 0.08 4.79 -7.12
CA PHE A 261 -0.59 5.51 -6.04
C PHE A 261 -2.02 5.83 -6.44
N CYS A 262 -2.90 5.87 -5.45
CA CYS A 262 -4.23 6.41 -5.61
C CYS A 262 -4.40 7.71 -4.81
N ASN A 263 -5.23 8.62 -5.31
CA ASN A 263 -5.67 9.75 -4.53
C ASN A 263 -7.17 9.71 -4.29
N LEU A 264 -7.58 10.19 -3.13
CA LEU A 264 -8.97 10.25 -2.71
C LEU A 264 -9.33 11.68 -2.30
N SER A 265 -10.51 12.11 -2.71
CA SER A 265 -11.20 13.26 -2.14
C SER A 265 -12.51 12.80 -1.52
N GLU A 266 -13.03 13.53 -0.55
CA GLU A 266 -14.21 13.13 0.20
C GLU A 266 -15.25 14.23 0.25
N VAL A 267 -16.50 13.84 0.00
CA VAL A 267 -17.69 14.67 0.11
C VAL A 267 -18.42 14.32 1.40
N VAL A 268 -18.58 15.30 2.28
CA VAL A 268 -19.37 15.15 3.49
C VAL A 268 -20.85 15.41 3.17
N VAL A 269 -21.65 14.36 3.21
CA VAL A 269 -23.10 14.42 3.06
C VAL A 269 -23.71 14.90 4.39
N ARG A 270 -24.67 15.80 4.32
CA ARG A 270 -25.38 16.35 5.47
C ARG A 270 -26.88 16.18 5.33
N ALA A 271 -27.61 16.22 6.44
CA ALA A 271 -29.06 16.12 6.46
C ALA A 271 -29.77 17.20 5.61
N SER A 272 -29.13 18.37 5.49
CA SER A 272 -29.63 19.53 4.72
C SER A 272 -29.29 19.47 3.23
N ASP A 273 -28.56 18.48 2.78
CA ASP A 273 -28.16 18.43 1.36
C ASP A 273 -29.35 18.12 0.46
N THR A 274 -29.37 18.79 -0.68
CA THR A 274 -30.21 18.48 -1.84
C THR A 274 -29.40 17.74 -2.90
N ARG A 275 -30.07 17.22 -3.94
CA ARG A 275 -29.42 16.61 -5.09
C ARG A 275 -28.42 17.57 -5.73
N GLU A 276 -28.82 18.84 -5.91
CA GLU A 276 -28.02 19.90 -6.53
C GLU A 276 -26.77 20.22 -5.69
N SER A 277 -26.93 20.32 -4.36
CA SER A 277 -25.80 20.57 -3.46
C SER A 277 -24.80 19.41 -3.46
N LEU A 278 -25.25 18.18 -3.52
CA LEU A 278 -24.39 17.00 -3.64
C LEU A 278 -23.63 16.97 -4.96
N LEU A 279 -24.28 17.26 -6.08
CA LEU A 279 -23.63 17.39 -7.39
C LEU A 279 -22.54 18.48 -7.37
N ALA A 280 -22.82 19.65 -6.77
CA ALA A 280 -21.84 20.71 -6.62
C ALA A 280 -20.63 20.28 -5.76
N LYS A 281 -20.87 19.60 -4.66
CA LYS A 281 -19.82 19.06 -3.78
C LYS A 281 -18.95 18.02 -4.52
N VAL A 282 -19.56 17.08 -5.24
CA VAL A 282 -18.85 16.09 -6.05
C VAL A 282 -18.01 16.76 -7.13
N ARG A 283 -18.54 17.79 -7.80
CA ARG A 283 -17.79 18.59 -8.77
C ARG A 283 -16.54 19.19 -8.15
N LEU A 284 -16.65 19.86 -6.99
CA LEU A 284 -15.51 20.47 -6.31
C LEU A 284 -14.48 19.42 -5.84
N ALA A 285 -14.92 18.31 -5.28
CA ALA A 285 -14.05 17.23 -4.85
C ALA A 285 -13.31 16.60 -6.06
N THR A 286 -13.99 16.44 -7.18
CA THR A 286 -13.37 15.95 -8.43
C THR A 286 -12.33 16.91 -8.97
N ILE A 287 -12.59 18.22 -8.96
CA ILE A 287 -11.61 19.23 -9.36
C ILE A 287 -10.36 19.13 -8.49
N LEU A 288 -10.54 19.08 -7.16
CA LEU A 288 -9.44 18.95 -6.21
C LEU A 288 -8.59 17.70 -6.49
N GLY A 289 -9.23 16.55 -6.65
CA GLY A 289 -8.53 15.29 -6.94
C GLY A 289 -7.85 15.28 -8.29
N THR A 290 -8.43 15.93 -9.32
CA THR A 290 -7.80 16.08 -10.64
C THR A 290 -6.51 16.89 -10.53
N PHE A 291 -6.49 17.97 -9.76
CA PHE A 291 -5.27 18.72 -9.46
C PHE A 291 -4.27 17.88 -8.64
N GLN A 292 -4.74 17.14 -7.65
CA GLN A 292 -3.87 16.27 -6.84
C GLN A 292 -3.20 15.20 -7.70
N ALA A 293 -3.86 14.66 -8.71
CA ALA A 293 -3.29 13.70 -9.65
C ALA A 293 -2.10 14.26 -10.48
N THR A 294 -1.86 15.57 -10.48
CA THR A 294 -0.66 16.18 -11.09
C THR A 294 0.60 16.05 -10.23
N LEU A 295 0.47 15.66 -8.96
CA LEU A 295 1.59 15.53 -8.03
C LEU A 295 2.37 14.25 -8.29
N VAL A 296 3.24 14.25 -9.29
CA VAL A 296 4.00 13.07 -9.74
C VAL A 296 5.53 13.23 -9.60
N ASN A 297 5.98 14.24 -8.85
CA ASN A 297 7.39 14.40 -8.55
C ASN A 297 7.77 13.57 -7.31
N PHE A 298 7.99 12.29 -7.52
CA PHE A 298 8.43 11.35 -6.50
C PHE A 298 9.95 11.30 -6.45
N LYS A 299 10.54 11.74 -5.33
CA LYS A 299 12.00 11.98 -5.26
C LYS A 299 12.84 10.74 -5.05
N TYR A 300 12.26 9.67 -4.54
CA TYR A 300 13.01 8.48 -4.12
C TYR A 300 12.63 7.22 -4.88
N VAL A 301 11.34 6.96 -5.01
CA VAL A 301 10.85 5.72 -5.63
C VAL A 301 11.16 5.69 -7.13
N SER A 302 11.18 4.50 -7.71
CA SER A 302 11.53 4.31 -9.12
C SER A 302 10.58 5.03 -10.09
N SER A 303 11.07 5.27 -11.30
CA SER A 303 10.32 5.96 -12.37
C SER A 303 9.02 5.26 -12.77
N ALA A 304 8.90 3.94 -12.50
CA ALA A 304 7.68 3.19 -12.77
C ALA A 304 6.46 3.75 -12.01
N TRP A 305 6.64 4.21 -10.77
CA TRP A 305 5.60 4.86 -9.99
C TRP A 305 5.07 6.11 -10.68
N LYS A 306 5.97 6.96 -11.14
CA LYS A 306 5.61 8.17 -11.87
C LYS A 306 4.87 7.82 -13.18
N LYS A 307 5.42 6.88 -13.96
CA LYS A 307 4.83 6.46 -15.23
C LYS A 307 3.40 5.97 -15.06
N ASN A 308 3.15 5.04 -14.12
CA ASN A 308 1.81 4.50 -13.87
C ASN A 308 0.82 5.60 -13.44
N CYS A 309 1.22 6.47 -12.52
CA CYS A 309 0.38 7.58 -12.08
C CYS A 309 0.08 8.60 -13.18
N GLU A 310 1.02 8.84 -14.10
CA GLU A 310 0.81 9.73 -15.25
C GLU A 310 -0.10 9.12 -16.30
N GLU A 311 -0.03 7.81 -16.50
CA GLU A 311 -0.89 7.10 -17.46
C GLU A 311 -2.34 7.03 -16.97
N GLU A 312 -2.56 6.62 -15.73
CA GLU A 312 -3.90 6.33 -15.21
C GLU A 312 -4.56 7.51 -14.48
N ARG A 313 -3.79 8.41 -13.88
CA ARG A 313 -4.30 9.58 -13.14
C ARG A 313 -5.46 9.26 -12.20
N LEU A 314 -5.33 8.17 -11.44
CA LEU A 314 -6.39 7.64 -10.59
C LEU A 314 -6.95 8.70 -9.64
N LEU A 315 -8.27 8.74 -9.56
CA LEU A 315 -9.03 9.63 -8.69
C LEU A 315 -10.25 8.90 -8.13
N GLY A 316 -10.37 8.88 -6.82
CA GLY A 316 -11.59 8.46 -6.12
C GLY A 316 -12.28 9.65 -5.47
N VAL A 317 -13.59 9.73 -5.62
CA VAL A 317 -14.46 10.68 -4.90
C VAL A 317 -15.37 9.86 -3.99
N SER A 318 -15.12 9.91 -2.70
CA SER A 318 -15.91 9.16 -1.72
C SER A 318 -17.00 10.00 -1.07
N LEU A 319 -17.97 9.35 -0.46
CA LEU A 319 -19.05 9.96 0.31
C LEU A 319 -18.96 9.50 1.76
N THR A 320 -19.00 10.43 2.72
CA THR A 320 -19.18 10.14 4.14
C THR A 320 -20.44 10.83 4.66
N GLY A 321 -20.95 10.43 5.84
CA GLY A 321 -22.22 10.94 6.34
C GLY A 321 -23.44 10.40 5.59
N ILE A 322 -23.30 9.25 4.92
CA ILE A 322 -24.36 8.64 4.09
C ILE A 322 -25.67 8.43 4.86
N MET A 323 -25.57 8.05 6.12
CA MET A 323 -26.75 7.80 6.96
C MET A 323 -27.43 9.07 7.49
N ASP A 324 -26.79 10.24 7.41
CA ASP A 324 -27.31 11.51 7.91
C ASP A 324 -28.35 12.12 6.99
N SER A 325 -28.35 11.77 5.71
CA SER A 325 -29.27 12.34 4.70
C SER A 325 -30.34 11.33 4.26
N LYS A 326 -31.57 11.81 4.13
CA LYS A 326 -32.69 11.05 3.57
C LYS A 326 -32.44 10.63 2.11
N LEU A 327 -31.58 11.36 1.39
CA LEU A 327 -31.24 11.06 0.00
C LEU A 327 -30.34 9.83 -0.15
N THR A 328 -29.51 9.55 0.86
CA THR A 328 -28.45 8.54 0.75
C THR A 328 -28.58 7.37 1.71
N ASN A 329 -29.42 7.46 2.76
CA ASN A 329 -29.54 6.44 3.80
C ASN A 329 -30.36 5.17 3.41
N GLY A 330 -30.79 5.08 2.15
CA GLY A 330 -31.51 3.91 1.63
C GLY A 330 -32.95 3.77 2.10
N LYS A 331 -33.51 4.71 2.87
CA LYS A 331 -34.89 4.68 3.37
C LYS A 331 -35.90 5.31 2.41
N GLY A 332 -35.44 5.84 1.27
CA GLY A 332 -36.28 6.41 0.23
C GLY A 332 -36.83 5.33 -0.75
N PRO A 333 -37.53 5.77 -1.83
CA PRO A 333 -37.95 4.86 -2.90
C PRO A 333 -36.78 4.05 -3.46
N THR A 334 -37.02 2.76 -3.76
CA THR A 334 -35.94 1.79 -4.15
C THR A 334 -35.09 2.27 -5.31
N GLN A 335 -35.61 3.01 -6.27
CA GLN A 335 -34.88 3.49 -7.44
C GLN A 335 -34.22 4.87 -7.23
N ALA A 336 -34.55 5.58 -6.16
CA ALA A 336 -34.05 6.96 -5.96
C ALA A 336 -32.55 7.00 -5.65
N LEU A 337 -32.07 6.11 -4.78
CA LEU A 337 -30.65 6.05 -4.41
C LEU A 337 -29.78 5.60 -5.58
N PRO A 338 -30.06 4.51 -6.32
CA PRO A 338 -29.27 4.15 -7.50
C PRO A 338 -29.20 5.26 -8.55
N ALA A 339 -30.32 5.96 -8.81
CA ALA A 339 -30.35 7.09 -9.74
C ALA A 339 -29.46 8.24 -9.27
N LEU A 340 -29.55 8.63 -7.99
CA LEU A 340 -28.68 9.67 -7.42
C LEU A 340 -27.20 9.29 -7.53
N LEU A 341 -26.82 8.06 -7.14
CA LEU A 341 -25.44 7.60 -7.21
C LEU A 341 -24.90 7.60 -8.65
N GLN A 342 -25.75 7.25 -9.61
CA GLN A 342 -25.40 7.32 -11.03
C GLN A 342 -25.17 8.76 -11.49
N ASP A 343 -26.00 9.70 -11.05
CA ASP A 343 -25.84 11.12 -11.36
C ASP A 343 -24.54 11.69 -10.77
N LEU A 344 -24.23 11.36 -9.50
CA LEU A 344 -22.99 11.78 -8.84
C LEU A 344 -21.77 11.21 -9.56
N LYS A 345 -21.82 9.94 -9.98
CA LYS A 345 -20.76 9.31 -10.78
C LYS A 345 -20.57 9.99 -12.13
N ASN A 346 -21.65 10.26 -12.83
CA ASN A 346 -21.61 10.94 -14.13
C ASN A 346 -21.03 12.36 -14.00
N GLU A 347 -21.38 13.08 -12.94
CA GLU A 347 -20.83 14.40 -12.63
C GLU A 347 -19.32 14.32 -12.39
N ALA A 348 -18.84 13.35 -11.62
CA ALA A 348 -17.42 13.16 -11.37
C ALA A 348 -16.66 12.87 -12.68
N ILE A 349 -17.16 11.93 -13.51
CA ILE A 349 -16.53 11.59 -14.81
C ILE A 349 -16.47 12.81 -15.71
N ARG A 350 -17.58 13.53 -15.89
CA ARG A 350 -17.68 14.72 -16.73
C ARG A 350 -16.72 15.82 -16.26
N THR A 351 -16.69 16.08 -14.95
CA THR A 351 -15.83 17.10 -14.35
C THR A 351 -14.35 16.75 -14.51
N ASN A 352 -13.97 15.48 -14.27
CA ASN A 352 -12.59 15.04 -14.46
C ASN A 352 -12.15 15.18 -15.93
N ALA A 353 -12.98 14.76 -16.88
CA ALA A 353 -12.69 14.91 -18.31
C ALA A 353 -12.49 16.39 -18.71
N GLU A 354 -13.36 17.28 -18.23
CA GLU A 354 -13.27 18.73 -18.49
C GLU A 354 -11.95 19.32 -17.94
N PHE A 355 -11.64 19.06 -16.66
CA PHE A 355 -10.48 19.66 -16.01
C PHE A 355 -9.17 19.01 -16.44
N ALA A 356 -9.11 17.70 -16.65
CA ALA A 356 -7.94 17.03 -17.19
C ALA A 356 -7.53 17.63 -18.55
N LYS A 357 -8.51 17.86 -19.44
CA LYS A 357 -8.29 18.55 -20.72
C LYS A 357 -7.75 19.97 -20.52
N LYS A 358 -8.32 20.74 -19.59
CA LYS A 358 -7.89 22.14 -19.33
C LYS A 358 -6.44 22.23 -18.85
N ILE A 359 -5.98 21.25 -18.04
CA ILE A 359 -4.62 21.27 -17.48
C ILE A 359 -3.64 20.37 -18.26
N GLY A 360 -4.08 19.76 -19.36
CA GLY A 360 -3.21 19.00 -20.27
C GLY A 360 -2.71 17.66 -19.70
N ILE A 361 -3.54 16.94 -18.94
CA ILE A 361 -3.24 15.60 -18.42
C ILE A 361 -4.25 14.55 -18.92
N ASN A 362 -3.93 13.27 -18.73
CA ASN A 362 -4.87 12.21 -19.01
C ASN A 362 -6.09 12.30 -18.09
N GLN A 363 -7.25 11.88 -18.60
CA GLN A 363 -8.42 11.62 -17.79
C GLN A 363 -8.16 10.41 -16.91
N SER A 364 -8.70 10.39 -15.68
CA SER A 364 -8.69 9.21 -14.83
C SER A 364 -9.38 8.03 -15.50
N VAL A 365 -8.81 6.86 -15.40
CA VAL A 365 -9.35 5.61 -15.98
C VAL A 365 -10.50 5.02 -15.19
#